data_3d383e94d1ff767f0aa131e80dbffa64
#
_entry.id   3d383e94d1ff767f0aa131e80dbffa64
#
_cell.length_a   1.000
_cell.length_b   1.000
_cell.length_c   1.000
_cell.angle_alpha   90.00
_cell.angle_beta   90.00
_cell.angle_gamma   90.00
#
_symmetry.space_group_name_H-M   'P 1'
#
loop_
_entity.id
_entity.type
_entity.pdbx_description
1 polymer ?
#
loop_
_entity_poly.entity_id
_entity_poly.type
_entity_poly.pdbx_seq_one_letter_code
_entity_poly.pdbx_strand_id
1 'polypeptide(L)'
;MKKLLLIFLCLPCIGFGQQTFNFSHNGLNREYIYYTPANIQPDAPLVFVAHGFTGSAQGIMNYCGMNTVADQNGFAVCYPQGTSDSWGDNFWNVGYDFHSGVTVDDVGFIVSLASYLQSTYQLSTVNTFFTGMSNGGELCYLLACEVPNVFRAFAPVAGTIFPNGLTNNICSPTFPVPIFETHGRNDNVTLIEGDPFDQYWGPYLGIDTIINFWVDHNSLTDLVVDTFPNLNNNNKITISYKYSAPNTNNEVWLYTHKSGHNWGDDGDVVIENEIWDFFNKMSFNTSTSIKDNYKNSRLIKVIDILGRKVNEQRNTPLFYIYNDGTVEKKIIIE
;
A
#
# COMPACT_ATOMS: atom_id res chain seq x y z
N MET A 1 -46.43 30.63 35.23
CA MET A 1 -45.49 29.48 35.11
C MET A 1 -45.14 29.32 33.64
N LYS A 2 -43.94 29.72 33.22
CA LYS A 2 -43.44 29.57 31.82
C LYS A 2 -42.85 28.16 31.73
N LYS A 3 -43.46 27.32 30.85
CA LYS A 3 -42.92 26.01 30.56
C LYS A 3 -41.73 26.18 29.59
N LEU A 4 -40.52 25.83 30.08
CA LEU A 4 -39.30 25.81 29.27
C LEU A 4 -39.37 24.49 28.43
N LEU A 5 -39.47 24.64 27.10
CA LEU A 5 -39.42 23.52 26.16
C LEU A 5 -37.93 23.27 25.87
N LEU A 6 -37.37 22.23 26.45
CA LEU A 6 -36.03 21.74 26.09
C LEU A 6 -36.14 21.00 24.74
N ILE A 7 -35.69 21.64 23.67
CA ILE A 7 -35.48 20.96 22.38
C ILE A 7 -34.15 20.21 22.47
N PHE A 8 -34.21 18.87 22.63
CA PHE A 8 -33.06 18.01 22.42
C PHE A 8 -32.74 17.99 20.92
N LEU A 9 -31.71 18.74 20.52
CA LEU A 9 -31.08 18.55 19.20
C LEU A 9 -30.33 17.21 19.26
N CYS A 10 -30.94 16.15 18.75
CA CYS A 10 -30.20 14.94 18.36
C CYS A 10 -29.32 15.33 17.17
N LEU A 11 -28.07 15.73 17.42
CA LEU A 11 -27.03 15.68 16.41
C LEU A 11 -26.91 14.21 15.99
N PRO A 12 -27.03 13.88 14.70
CA PRO A 12 -26.69 12.54 14.26
C PRO A 12 -25.23 12.31 14.63
N CYS A 13 -24.98 11.36 15.52
CA CYS A 13 -23.65 10.77 15.64
C CYS A 13 -23.38 10.13 14.28
N ILE A 14 -22.67 10.82 13.41
CA ILE A 14 -22.06 10.21 12.23
C ILE A 14 -20.99 9.29 12.81
N GLY A 15 -21.38 8.05 13.08
CA GLY A 15 -20.42 7.01 13.40
C GLY A 15 -19.61 6.76 12.14
N PHE A 16 -18.43 7.34 12.04
CA PHE A 16 -17.43 6.90 11.10
C PHE A 16 -17.04 5.50 11.55
N GLY A 17 -17.34 4.54 10.73
CA GLY A 17 -17.14 3.12 10.95
C GLY A 17 -17.16 2.43 9.61
N GLN A 18 -16.97 1.15 9.64
CA GLN A 18 -17.06 0.26 8.50
C GLN A 18 -18.38 0.44 7.74
N GLN A 19 -18.30 0.68 6.44
CA GLN A 19 -19.46 0.71 5.53
C GLN A 19 -19.16 -0.09 4.27
N THR A 20 -20.16 -0.89 3.84
CA THR A 20 -20.09 -1.61 2.56
C THR A 20 -20.71 -0.77 1.46
N PHE A 21 -20.02 -0.67 0.35
CA PHE A 21 -20.42 0.09 -0.82
C PHE A 21 -20.36 -0.75 -2.09
N ASN A 22 -21.01 -0.23 -3.13
CA ASN A 22 -20.96 -0.78 -4.46
C ASN A 22 -20.21 0.18 -5.41
N PHE A 23 -19.43 -0.39 -6.33
CA PHE A 23 -18.72 0.33 -7.36
C PHE A 23 -18.89 -0.39 -8.71
N SER A 24 -19.38 0.33 -9.72
CA SER A 24 -19.55 -0.25 -11.06
C SER A 24 -18.25 -0.14 -11.85
N HIS A 25 -17.73 -1.28 -12.32
CA HIS A 25 -16.58 -1.34 -13.19
C HIS A 25 -16.85 -2.31 -14.35
N ASN A 26 -16.65 -1.85 -15.59
CA ASN A 26 -16.88 -2.63 -16.82
C ASN A 26 -18.22 -3.39 -16.86
N GLY A 27 -19.29 -2.76 -16.31
CA GLY A 27 -20.64 -3.35 -16.26
C GLY A 27 -20.86 -4.35 -15.14
N LEU A 28 -19.85 -4.65 -14.33
CA LEU A 28 -19.96 -5.46 -13.12
C LEU A 28 -20.19 -4.55 -11.90
N ASN A 29 -21.10 -4.97 -11.04
CA ASN A 29 -21.25 -4.35 -9.72
C ASN A 29 -20.29 -5.03 -8.75
N ARG A 30 -19.28 -4.28 -8.29
CA ARG A 30 -18.24 -4.76 -7.36
C ARG A 30 -18.52 -4.17 -5.98
N GLU A 31 -18.27 -4.95 -4.94
CA GLU A 31 -18.42 -4.48 -3.57
C GLU A 31 -17.06 -4.09 -2.99
N TYR A 32 -17.06 -3.20 -2.01
CA TYR A 32 -15.90 -2.90 -1.16
C TYR A 32 -16.36 -2.42 0.21
N ILE A 33 -15.52 -2.62 1.22
CA ILE A 33 -15.68 -2.03 2.53
C ILE A 33 -14.70 -0.87 2.64
N TYR A 34 -15.18 0.27 3.08
CA TYR A 34 -14.37 1.44 3.36
C TYR A 34 -14.37 1.71 4.87
N TYR A 35 -13.18 1.85 5.42
CA TYR A 35 -12.96 2.19 6.82
C TYR A 35 -12.15 3.46 6.92
N THR A 36 -12.53 4.33 7.85
CA THR A 36 -11.81 5.57 8.14
C THR A 36 -11.85 5.89 9.63
N PRO A 37 -10.72 6.30 10.23
CA PRO A 37 -10.68 6.86 11.58
C PRO A 37 -11.57 8.10 11.71
N ALA A 38 -12.09 8.33 12.92
CA ALA A 38 -13.01 9.46 13.18
C ALA A 38 -12.45 10.84 12.85
N ASN A 39 -11.11 11.00 12.93
CA ASN A 39 -10.43 12.30 12.75
C ASN A 39 -9.45 12.26 11.56
N ILE A 40 -9.80 11.55 10.49
CA ILE A 40 -8.95 11.51 9.30
C ILE A 40 -8.75 12.92 8.71
N GLN A 41 -7.52 13.23 8.31
CA GLN A 41 -7.18 14.51 7.74
C GLN A 41 -7.28 14.49 6.21
N PRO A 42 -7.54 15.63 5.54
CA PRO A 42 -7.36 15.72 4.10
C PRO A 42 -5.94 15.29 3.69
N ASP A 43 -5.81 14.71 2.51
CA ASP A 43 -4.55 14.13 1.97
C ASP A 43 -4.00 12.95 2.82
N ALA A 44 -4.84 12.34 3.66
CA ALA A 44 -4.45 11.14 4.42
C ALA A 44 -4.13 9.99 3.46
N PRO A 45 -3.18 9.11 3.83
CA PRO A 45 -2.88 7.92 3.06
C PRO A 45 -4.08 6.98 2.90
N LEU A 46 -4.07 6.20 1.81
CA LEU A 46 -5.07 5.17 1.52
C LEU A 46 -4.37 3.81 1.40
N VAL A 47 -4.81 2.82 2.16
CA VAL A 47 -4.30 1.44 2.12
C VAL A 47 -5.40 0.52 1.60
N PHE A 48 -5.10 -0.25 0.55
CA PHE A 48 -5.94 -1.35 0.09
C PHE A 48 -5.49 -2.66 0.73
N VAL A 49 -6.46 -3.50 1.13
CA VAL A 49 -6.19 -4.83 1.71
C VAL A 49 -7.04 -5.86 1.00
N ALA A 50 -6.43 -6.70 0.16
CA ALA A 50 -7.12 -7.73 -0.62
C ALA A 50 -7.17 -9.07 0.13
N HIS A 51 -8.32 -9.76 0.05
CA HIS A 51 -8.51 -11.10 0.61
C HIS A 51 -7.84 -12.19 -0.24
N GLY A 52 -7.63 -13.37 0.34
CA GLY A 52 -7.16 -14.57 -0.37
C GLY A 52 -8.26 -15.27 -1.16
N PHE A 53 -7.90 -16.33 -1.88
CA PHE A 53 -8.84 -17.20 -2.60
C PHE A 53 -9.90 -17.74 -1.63
N THR A 54 -11.15 -17.83 -2.06
CA THR A 54 -12.36 -18.15 -1.27
C THR A 54 -12.72 -17.13 -0.18
N GLY A 55 -11.88 -16.14 0.05
CA GLY A 55 -12.06 -15.14 1.11
C GLY A 55 -13.11 -14.09 0.79
N SER A 56 -13.17 -13.06 1.64
CA SER A 56 -14.06 -11.92 1.44
C SER A 56 -13.46 -10.64 2.04
N ALA A 57 -13.94 -9.49 1.57
CA ALA A 57 -13.59 -8.18 2.12
C ALA A 57 -13.82 -8.11 3.65
N GLN A 58 -14.96 -8.62 4.11
CA GLN A 58 -15.28 -8.68 5.54
C GLN A 58 -14.34 -9.63 6.30
N GLY A 59 -14.00 -10.77 5.69
CA GLY A 59 -13.11 -11.77 6.28
C GLY A 59 -11.72 -11.21 6.53
N ILE A 60 -11.09 -10.62 5.50
CA ILE A 60 -9.73 -10.06 5.62
C ILE A 60 -9.71 -8.84 6.55
N MET A 61 -10.74 -7.99 6.53
CA MET A 61 -10.83 -6.86 7.44
C MET A 61 -10.85 -7.29 8.92
N ASN A 62 -11.58 -8.37 9.23
CA ASN A 62 -11.64 -8.91 10.59
C ASN A 62 -10.34 -9.62 11.01
N TYR A 63 -9.55 -10.06 10.02
CA TYR A 63 -8.37 -10.88 10.25
C TYR A 63 -7.07 -10.08 10.34
N CYS A 64 -6.88 -9.08 9.48
CA CYS A 64 -5.58 -8.43 9.28
C CYS A 64 -5.23 -7.32 10.30
N GLY A 65 -6.13 -6.93 11.21
CA GLY A 65 -5.86 -5.89 12.21
C GLY A 65 -5.68 -4.46 11.68
N MET A 66 -5.72 -4.23 10.37
CA MET A 66 -5.33 -2.97 9.73
C MET A 66 -6.18 -1.76 10.19
N ASN A 67 -7.45 -1.96 10.58
CA ASN A 67 -8.28 -0.88 11.13
C ASN A 67 -7.68 -0.28 12.40
N THR A 68 -7.13 -1.12 13.29
CA THR A 68 -6.49 -0.66 14.53
C THR A 68 -5.25 0.17 14.22
N VAL A 69 -4.45 -0.25 13.23
CA VAL A 69 -3.27 0.49 12.77
C VAL A 69 -3.68 1.81 12.12
N ALA A 70 -4.79 1.82 11.36
CA ALA A 70 -5.35 3.02 10.76
C ALA A 70 -5.80 4.05 11.80
N ASP A 71 -6.46 3.61 12.89
CA ASP A 71 -6.86 4.50 13.99
C ASP A 71 -5.67 5.17 14.68
N GLN A 72 -4.56 4.43 14.80
CA GLN A 72 -3.35 4.94 15.46
C GLN A 72 -2.55 5.90 14.58
N ASN A 73 -2.64 5.73 13.24
CA ASN A 73 -1.76 6.42 12.31
C ASN A 73 -2.47 7.38 11.34
N GLY A 74 -3.80 7.42 11.32
CA GLY A 74 -4.58 8.41 10.58
C GLY A 74 -4.63 8.18 9.07
N PHE A 75 -4.78 6.93 8.61
CA PHE A 75 -4.99 6.60 7.21
C PHE A 75 -6.34 5.90 6.97
N ALA A 76 -6.83 5.92 5.73
CA ALA A 76 -8.04 5.20 5.33
C ALA A 76 -7.70 3.79 4.84
N VAL A 77 -8.64 2.85 5.00
CA VAL A 77 -8.49 1.47 4.52
C VAL A 77 -9.64 1.11 3.58
N CYS A 78 -9.31 0.50 2.44
CA CYS A 78 -10.25 -0.09 1.51
C CYS A 78 -10.04 -1.60 1.46
N TYR A 79 -11.12 -2.36 1.66
CA TYR A 79 -11.17 -3.80 1.50
C TYR A 79 -12.05 -4.12 0.29
N PRO A 80 -11.46 -4.26 -0.91
CA PRO A 80 -12.23 -4.62 -2.10
C PRO A 80 -12.67 -6.07 -2.05
N GLN A 81 -13.80 -6.38 -2.73
CA GLN A 81 -14.32 -7.73 -2.88
C GLN A 81 -13.99 -8.26 -4.27
N GLY A 82 -13.31 -9.42 -4.32
CA GLY A 82 -13.11 -10.20 -5.53
C GLY A 82 -14.42 -10.70 -6.13
N THR A 83 -14.42 -11.06 -7.41
CA THR A 83 -15.55 -11.73 -8.05
C THR A 83 -15.63 -13.20 -7.62
N SER A 84 -16.77 -13.84 -7.85
CA SER A 84 -16.86 -15.30 -7.66
C SER A 84 -16.63 -16.00 -9.00
N ASP A 85 -15.94 -17.12 -8.97
CA ASP A 85 -15.75 -18.00 -10.11
C ASP A 85 -16.98 -18.90 -10.36
N SER A 86 -16.85 -19.86 -11.27
CA SER A 86 -17.93 -20.79 -11.62
C SER A 86 -18.30 -21.79 -10.51
N TRP A 87 -17.44 -21.95 -9.50
CA TRP A 87 -17.68 -22.79 -8.33
C TRP A 87 -18.26 -22.01 -7.15
N GLY A 88 -18.31 -20.66 -7.28
CA GLY A 88 -18.78 -19.75 -6.24
C GLY A 88 -17.68 -19.27 -5.30
N ASP A 89 -16.42 -19.56 -5.62
CA ASP A 89 -15.28 -19.13 -4.84
C ASP A 89 -14.84 -17.71 -5.23
N ASN A 90 -14.69 -16.85 -4.24
CA ASN A 90 -14.22 -15.49 -4.47
C ASN A 90 -12.73 -15.49 -4.79
N PHE A 91 -12.33 -14.70 -5.78
CA PHE A 91 -10.94 -14.68 -6.26
C PHE A 91 -10.55 -13.34 -6.89
N TRP A 92 -9.26 -13.19 -7.09
CA TRP A 92 -8.62 -12.20 -7.96
C TRP A 92 -7.99 -12.92 -9.14
N ASN A 93 -8.18 -12.37 -10.33
CA ASN A 93 -7.66 -12.96 -11.58
C ASN A 93 -6.14 -12.69 -11.71
N VAL A 94 -5.34 -13.57 -11.16
CA VAL A 94 -3.87 -13.44 -11.09
C VAL A 94 -3.13 -14.45 -11.98
N GLY A 95 -3.87 -15.26 -12.74
CA GLY A 95 -3.27 -16.21 -13.71
C GLY A 95 -3.22 -17.66 -13.26
N TYR A 96 -4.11 -18.10 -12.38
CA TYR A 96 -4.23 -19.54 -12.05
C TYR A 96 -4.59 -20.36 -13.28
N ASP A 97 -4.01 -21.55 -13.42
CA ASP A 97 -4.24 -22.45 -14.57
C ASP A 97 -5.73 -22.80 -14.74
N PHE A 98 -6.43 -23.07 -13.63
CA PHE A 98 -7.86 -23.39 -13.67
C PHE A 98 -8.77 -22.18 -13.95
N HIS A 99 -8.24 -20.97 -13.89
CA HIS A 99 -8.92 -19.74 -14.31
C HIS A 99 -8.54 -19.34 -15.76
N SER A 100 -7.91 -20.24 -16.53
CA SER A 100 -7.60 -19.95 -17.92
C SER A 100 -8.87 -19.61 -18.69
N GLY A 101 -8.90 -18.43 -19.33
CA GLY A 101 -10.09 -17.90 -20.01
C GLY A 101 -10.98 -16.99 -19.17
N VAL A 102 -10.70 -16.78 -17.89
CA VAL A 102 -11.31 -15.71 -17.08
C VAL A 102 -10.80 -14.37 -17.57
N THR A 103 -11.73 -13.44 -17.82
CA THR A 103 -11.44 -12.11 -18.40
C THR A 103 -11.83 -10.96 -17.48
N VAL A 104 -12.08 -11.24 -16.19
CA VAL A 104 -12.41 -10.18 -15.23
C VAL A 104 -11.21 -9.25 -15.07
N ASP A 105 -11.48 -7.94 -15.16
CA ASP A 105 -10.46 -6.89 -15.07
C ASP A 105 -10.34 -6.40 -13.63
N ASP A 106 -9.61 -7.16 -12.80
CA ASP A 106 -9.38 -6.79 -11.40
C ASP A 106 -8.38 -5.63 -11.28
N VAL A 107 -7.37 -5.56 -12.13
CA VAL A 107 -6.40 -4.45 -12.16
C VAL A 107 -7.11 -3.13 -12.43
N GLY A 108 -7.90 -3.05 -13.52
CA GLY A 108 -8.66 -1.85 -13.85
C GLY A 108 -9.69 -1.49 -12.77
N PHE A 109 -10.33 -2.48 -12.14
CA PHE A 109 -11.24 -2.25 -11.01
C PHE A 109 -10.52 -1.57 -9.85
N ILE A 110 -9.39 -2.10 -9.40
CA ILE A 110 -8.62 -1.56 -8.26
C ILE A 110 -8.12 -0.15 -8.56
N VAL A 111 -7.59 0.10 -9.76
CA VAL A 111 -7.14 1.44 -10.19
C VAL A 111 -8.29 2.45 -10.20
N SER A 112 -9.43 2.06 -10.76
CA SER A 112 -10.62 2.92 -10.82
C SER A 112 -11.17 3.22 -9.43
N LEU A 113 -11.22 2.21 -8.56
CA LEU A 113 -11.67 2.36 -7.18
C LEU A 113 -10.72 3.25 -6.38
N ALA A 114 -9.40 3.12 -6.55
CA ALA A 114 -8.42 3.99 -5.90
C ALA A 114 -8.65 5.47 -6.28
N SER A 115 -8.77 5.76 -7.56
CA SER A 115 -9.04 7.11 -8.06
C SER A 115 -10.37 7.69 -7.54
N TYR A 116 -11.40 6.85 -7.49
CA TYR A 116 -12.71 7.23 -6.93
C TYR A 116 -12.62 7.59 -5.45
N LEU A 117 -11.98 6.75 -4.62
CA LEU A 117 -11.83 6.99 -3.18
C LEU A 117 -10.99 8.23 -2.89
N GLN A 118 -9.86 8.39 -3.59
CA GLN A 118 -8.99 9.57 -3.49
C GLN A 118 -9.77 10.86 -3.76
N SER A 119 -10.57 10.90 -4.82
CA SER A 119 -11.35 12.08 -5.17
C SER A 119 -12.54 12.32 -4.24
N THR A 120 -13.25 11.26 -3.85
CA THR A 120 -14.48 11.34 -3.05
C THR A 120 -14.20 11.75 -1.61
N TYR A 121 -13.15 11.20 -1.03
CA TYR A 121 -12.80 11.41 0.39
C TYR A 121 -11.58 12.32 0.60
N GLN A 122 -11.08 12.95 -0.46
CA GLN A 122 -9.92 13.85 -0.44
C GLN A 122 -8.68 13.18 0.16
N LEU A 123 -8.43 11.91 -0.23
CA LEU A 123 -7.28 11.14 0.20
C LEU A 123 -6.07 11.39 -0.71
N SER A 124 -4.90 11.02 -0.22
CA SER A 124 -3.64 11.21 -0.94
C SER A 124 -3.60 10.42 -2.24
N THR A 125 -3.24 11.10 -3.33
CA THR A 125 -3.03 10.47 -4.65
C THR A 125 -1.61 9.92 -4.81
N VAL A 126 -0.70 10.26 -3.90
CA VAL A 126 0.71 9.85 -3.95
C VAL A 126 1.09 8.88 -2.84
N ASN A 127 0.35 8.87 -1.72
CA ASN A 127 0.51 7.95 -0.61
C ASN A 127 -0.65 6.95 -0.57
N THR A 128 -0.78 6.20 -1.66
CA THR A 128 -1.73 5.09 -1.79
C THR A 128 -0.93 3.79 -1.86
N PHE A 129 -1.32 2.79 -1.07
CA PHE A 129 -0.59 1.55 -0.85
C PHE A 129 -1.48 0.34 -1.03
N PHE A 130 -0.88 -0.81 -1.32
CA PHE A 130 -1.63 -2.04 -1.52
C PHE A 130 -0.99 -3.20 -0.75
N THR A 131 -1.81 -3.93 -0.01
CA THR A 131 -1.45 -5.20 0.64
C THR A 131 -2.55 -6.23 0.43
N GLY A 132 -2.26 -7.48 0.67
CA GLY A 132 -3.22 -8.56 0.58
C GLY A 132 -2.57 -9.89 0.90
N MET A 133 -3.38 -10.89 1.19
CA MET A 133 -2.91 -12.22 1.58
C MET A 133 -3.18 -13.25 0.49
N SER A 134 -2.24 -14.20 0.27
CA SER A 134 -2.42 -15.32 -0.66
C SER A 134 -2.76 -14.80 -2.06
N ASN A 135 -3.89 -15.16 -2.65
CA ASN A 135 -4.39 -14.61 -3.91
C ASN A 135 -4.45 -13.05 -3.90
N GLY A 136 -4.71 -12.41 -2.76
CA GLY A 136 -4.58 -10.94 -2.60
C GLY A 136 -3.13 -10.46 -2.58
N GLY A 137 -2.18 -11.29 -2.09
CA GLY A 137 -0.74 -11.04 -2.16
C GLY A 137 -0.21 -11.19 -3.60
N GLU A 138 -0.75 -12.14 -4.36
CA GLU A 138 -0.46 -12.31 -5.77
C GLU A 138 -1.00 -11.14 -6.61
N LEU A 139 -2.17 -10.60 -6.24
CA LEU A 139 -2.68 -9.35 -6.82
C LEU A 139 -1.75 -8.17 -6.53
N CYS A 140 -1.09 -8.10 -5.35
CA CYS A 140 -0.07 -7.07 -5.09
C CYS A 140 1.03 -7.11 -6.15
N TYR A 141 1.56 -8.30 -6.47
CA TYR A 141 2.59 -8.45 -7.47
C TYR A 141 2.10 -8.13 -8.87
N LEU A 142 0.88 -8.54 -9.23
CA LEU A 142 0.28 -8.19 -10.52
C LEU A 142 0.15 -6.68 -10.69
N LEU A 143 -0.35 -5.97 -9.68
CA LEU A 143 -0.46 -4.51 -9.69
C LEU A 143 0.91 -3.83 -9.73
N ALA A 144 1.90 -4.36 -9.01
CA ALA A 144 3.28 -3.85 -9.04
C ALA A 144 3.92 -3.96 -10.43
N CYS A 145 3.55 -5.00 -11.20
CA CYS A 145 4.02 -5.22 -12.56
C CYS A 145 3.30 -4.34 -13.59
N GLU A 146 1.97 -4.28 -13.53
CA GLU A 146 1.15 -3.66 -14.58
C GLU A 146 0.89 -2.17 -14.37
N VAL A 147 0.71 -1.74 -13.10
CA VAL A 147 0.33 -0.36 -12.75
C VAL A 147 1.19 0.21 -11.60
N PRO A 148 2.53 0.13 -11.70
CA PRO A 148 3.44 0.48 -10.61
C PRO A 148 3.38 1.95 -10.19
N ASN A 149 2.77 2.82 -11.00
CA ASN A 149 2.61 4.25 -10.74
C ASN A 149 1.34 4.62 -9.97
N VAL A 150 0.45 3.67 -9.73
CA VAL A 150 -0.81 3.91 -9.00
C VAL A 150 -0.60 3.81 -7.50
N PHE A 151 0.27 2.89 -7.09
CA PHE A 151 0.56 2.63 -5.69
C PHE A 151 2.02 2.97 -5.37
N ARG A 152 2.23 3.62 -4.25
CA ARG A 152 3.57 4.02 -3.80
C ARG A 152 4.43 2.84 -3.35
N ALA A 153 3.82 1.83 -2.75
CA ALA A 153 4.47 0.60 -2.31
C ALA A 153 3.45 -0.54 -2.18
N PHE A 154 3.95 -1.77 -2.18
CA PHE A 154 3.15 -2.99 -2.07
C PHE A 154 3.68 -3.88 -0.93
N ALA A 155 2.74 -4.52 -0.23
CA ALA A 155 3.10 -5.45 0.85
C ALA A 155 2.34 -6.78 0.70
N PRO A 156 2.78 -7.67 -0.21
CA PRO A 156 2.22 -9.00 -0.32
C PRO A 156 2.46 -9.85 0.95
N VAL A 157 1.45 -10.65 1.31
CA VAL A 157 1.50 -11.58 2.44
C VAL A 157 1.20 -12.99 1.94
N ALA A 158 2.14 -13.92 2.10
CA ALA A 158 2.03 -15.31 1.65
C ALA A 158 1.60 -15.43 0.17
N GLY A 159 2.07 -14.50 -0.67
CA GLY A 159 1.81 -14.45 -2.10
C GLY A 159 2.95 -15.04 -2.91
N THR A 160 2.74 -15.22 -4.20
CA THR A 160 3.76 -15.63 -5.18
C THR A 160 3.52 -14.97 -6.54
N ILE A 161 4.36 -15.27 -7.51
CA ILE A 161 4.19 -14.87 -8.91
C ILE A 161 4.22 -16.12 -9.79
N PHE A 162 3.25 -16.23 -10.70
CA PHE A 162 3.24 -17.30 -11.70
C PHE A 162 4.27 -17.00 -12.80
N PRO A 163 5.00 -18.00 -13.31
CA PRO A 163 6.14 -17.83 -14.24
C PRO A 163 5.83 -16.94 -15.45
N ASN A 164 4.62 -17.05 -15.99
CA ASN A 164 4.19 -16.24 -17.12
C ASN A 164 4.23 -14.73 -16.85
N GLY A 165 4.13 -14.31 -15.58
CA GLY A 165 4.27 -12.91 -15.18
C GLY A 165 5.69 -12.36 -15.31
N LEU A 166 6.73 -13.15 -14.98
CA LEU A 166 8.13 -12.70 -15.07
C LEU A 166 8.82 -13.10 -16.37
N THR A 167 8.61 -14.34 -16.85
CA THR A 167 9.38 -14.91 -17.98
C THR A 167 8.95 -14.39 -19.35
N ASN A 168 7.72 -13.90 -19.49
CA ASN A 168 7.18 -13.35 -20.75
C ASN A 168 7.29 -11.83 -20.82
N ASN A 169 8.13 -11.19 -20.01
CA ASN A 169 8.27 -9.73 -19.90
C ASN A 169 6.97 -8.99 -19.55
N ILE A 170 6.01 -9.66 -18.95
CA ILE A 170 4.77 -9.03 -18.48
C ILE A 170 5.10 -8.12 -17.28
N CYS A 171 6.06 -8.54 -16.42
CA CYS A 171 6.54 -7.72 -15.31
C CYS A 171 7.80 -6.96 -15.71
N SER A 172 7.62 -5.74 -16.18
CA SER A 172 8.72 -4.85 -16.57
C SER A 172 8.39 -3.39 -16.20
N PRO A 173 8.24 -3.09 -14.90
CA PRO A 173 7.95 -1.73 -14.46
C PRO A 173 9.07 -0.78 -14.88
N THR A 174 8.73 0.47 -15.20
CA THR A 174 9.69 1.45 -15.74
C THR A 174 10.43 2.24 -14.66
N PHE A 175 10.08 2.07 -13.40
CA PHE A 175 10.70 2.72 -12.25
C PHE A 175 10.73 1.79 -11.04
N PRO A 176 11.59 2.11 -10.03
CA PRO A 176 11.71 1.29 -8.83
C PRO A 176 10.39 1.16 -8.08
N VAL A 177 10.07 -0.05 -7.64
CA VAL A 177 8.84 -0.40 -6.92
C VAL A 177 9.20 -0.96 -5.54
N PRO A 178 8.89 -0.26 -4.45
CA PRO A 178 9.10 -0.79 -3.11
C PRO A 178 8.18 -1.98 -2.80
N ILE A 179 8.75 -3.08 -2.31
CA ILE A 179 8.07 -4.34 -2.01
C ILE A 179 8.41 -4.79 -0.59
N PHE A 180 7.41 -5.22 0.17
CA PHE A 180 7.60 -5.90 1.45
C PHE A 180 6.83 -7.23 1.47
N GLU A 181 7.49 -8.34 1.22
CA GLU A 181 6.90 -9.68 1.34
C GLU A 181 7.05 -10.21 2.77
N THR A 182 5.98 -10.82 3.30
CA THR A 182 6.04 -11.66 4.51
C THR A 182 5.55 -13.06 4.22
N HIS A 183 6.33 -14.09 4.57
CA HIS A 183 6.07 -15.46 4.17
C HIS A 183 6.39 -16.49 5.26
N GLY A 184 5.52 -17.48 5.44
CA GLY A 184 5.72 -18.60 6.36
C GLY A 184 6.72 -19.62 5.82
N ARG A 185 7.77 -19.94 6.60
CA ARG A 185 8.71 -21.02 6.22
C ARG A 185 8.10 -22.44 6.24
N ASN A 186 6.94 -22.60 6.87
CA ASN A 186 6.17 -23.84 6.90
C ASN A 186 4.84 -23.67 6.14
N ASP A 187 4.78 -22.71 5.21
CA ASP A 187 3.63 -22.57 4.34
C ASP A 187 3.50 -23.81 3.45
N ASN A 188 2.35 -24.46 3.52
CA ASN A 188 2.03 -25.69 2.77
C ASN A 188 0.95 -25.46 1.71
N VAL A 189 0.57 -24.21 1.49
CA VAL A 189 -0.36 -23.78 0.42
C VAL A 189 0.43 -23.10 -0.69
N THR A 190 1.22 -22.08 -0.34
CA THR A 190 2.16 -21.42 -1.23
C THR A 190 3.56 -21.64 -0.67
N LEU A 191 4.26 -22.65 -1.19
CA LEU A 191 5.59 -23.03 -0.68
C LEU A 191 6.58 -21.87 -0.85
N ILE A 192 7.36 -21.58 0.18
CA ILE A 192 8.36 -20.50 0.13
C ILE A 192 9.41 -20.73 -0.95
N GLU A 193 9.76 -22.01 -1.23
CA GLU A 193 10.65 -22.42 -2.31
C GLU A 193 10.02 -22.38 -3.70
N GLY A 194 8.68 -22.18 -3.80
CA GLY A 194 7.93 -22.29 -5.04
C GLY A 194 7.64 -23.73 -5.43
N ASP A 195 6.79 -23.93 -6.43
CA ASP A 195 6.54 -25.24 -7.02
C ASP A 195 6.42 -25.12 -8.55
N PRO A 196 7.44 -25.59 -9.30
CA PRO A 196 7.40 -25.59 -10.77
C PRO A 196 6.50 -26.69 -11.35
N PHE A 197 5.93 -27.55 -10.52
CA PHE A 197 5.11 -28.70 -10.92
C PHE A 197 3.72 -28.69 -10.27
N ASP A 198 3.34 -27.58 -9.61
CA ASP A 198 2.02 -27.49 -9.00
C ASP A 198 0.92 -27.72 -10.06
N GLN A 199 0.00 -28.63 -9.73
CA GLN A 199 -1.07 -29.09 -10.65
C GLN A 199 -2.42 -28.41 -10.33
N TYR A 200 -2.48 -27.65 -9.25
CA TYR A 200 -3.72 -27.01 -8.81
C TYR A 200 -3.74 -25.53 -9.20
N TRP A 201 -2.78 -24.75 -8.70
CA TRP A 201 -2.66 -23.33 -9.04
C TRP A 201 -2.01 -23.09 -10.40
N GLY A 202 -1.22 -24.05 -10.87
CA GLY A 202 -0.21 -23.93 -11.90
C GLY A 202 1.18 -23.64 -11.31
N PRO A 203 2.25 -23.83 -12.08
CA PRO A 203 3.62 -23.56 -11.62
C PRO A 203 3.79 -22.14 -11.08
N TYR A 204 4.48 -22.00 -9.92
CA TYR A 204 4.74 -20.69 -9.32
C TYR A 204 6.18 -20.57 -8.78
N LEU A 205 6.61 -19.30 -8.63
CA LEU A 205 7.99 -18.97 -8.26
C LEU A 205 8.21 -19.02 -6.76
N GLY A 206 9.44 -19.41 -6.36
CA GLY A 206 9.89 -19.28 -4.98
C GLY A 206 10.15 -17.81 -4.60
N ILE A 207 9.96 -17.52 -3.32
CA ILE A 207 10.06 -16.17 -2.76
C ILE A 207 11.45 -15.57 -2.97
N ASP A 208 12.52 -16.34 -2.81
CA ASP A 208 13.88 -15.86 -3.07
C ASP A 208 14.07 -15.37 -4.51
N THR A 209 13.46 -16.05 -5.49
CA THR A 209 13.51 -15.62 -6.89
C THR A 209 12.77 -14.31 -7.09
N ILE A 210 11.59 -14.17 -6.48
CA ILE A 210 10.77 -12.96 -6.57
C ILE A 210 11.48 -11.77 -5.90
N ILE A 211 12.01 -11.97 -4.71
CA ILE A 211 12.73 -10.90 -3.99
C ILE A 211 13.98 -10.46 -4.75
N ASN A 212 14.78 -11.41 -5.25
CA ASN A 212 15.96 -11.07 -6.05
C ASN A 212 15.58 -10.27 -7.31
N PHE A 213 14.48 -10.63 -8.00
CA PHE A 213 13.98 -9.84 -9.12
C PHE A 213 13.72 -8.37 -8.72
N TRP A 214 13.04 -8.11 -7.60
CA TRP A 214 12.73 -6.76 -7.15
C TRP A 214 13.96 -6.02 -6.63
N VAL A 215 14.91 -6.71 -6.01
CA VAL A 215 16.20 -6.15 -5.58
C VAL A 215 17.01 -5.67 -6.78
N ASP A 216 17.13 -6.51 -7.80
CA ASP A 216 17.85 -6.20 -9.04
C ASP A 216 17.14 -5.07 -9.80
N HIS A 217 15.81 -5.15 -9.94
CA HIS A 217 15.00 -4.12 -10.60
C HIS A 217 15.16 -2.75 -9.93
N ASN A 218 15.16 -2.71 -8.59
CA ASN A 218 15.33 -1.48 -7.82
C ASN A 218 16.80 -1.07 -7.67
N SER A 219 17.76 -1.84 -8.21
CA SER A 219 19.21 -1.61 -8.12
C SER A 219 19.69 -1.45 -6.67
N LEU A 220 19.22 -2.30 -5.76
CA LEU A 220 19.57 -2.29 -4.35
C LEU A 220 20.86 -3.08 -4.12
N THR A 221 21.77 -2.54 -3.30
CA THR A 221 23.13 -3.10 -3.09
C THR A 221 23.42 -3.53 -1.66
N ASP A 222 22.68 -3.00 -0.70
CA ASP A 222 22.93 -3.19 0.72
C ASP A 222 21.88 -4.14 1.31
N LEU A 223 22.29 -5.07 2.16
CA LEU A 223 21.42 -6.00 2.85
C LEU A 223 21.67 -5.93 4.36
N VAL A 224 20.61 -5.71 5.12
CA VAL A 224 20.59 -5.89 6.57
C VAL A 224 19.74 -7.09 6.91
N VAL A 225 20.28 -8.03 7.66
CA VAL A 225 19.56 -9.20 8.18
C VAL A 225 19.47 -9.08 9.68
N ASP A 226 18.27 -9.22 10.21
CA ASP A 226 18.04 -9.19 11.66
C ASP A 226 17.02 -10.27 12.06
N THR A 227 17.01 -10.60 13.34
CA THR A 227 16.08 -11.60 13.92
C THR A 227 15.28 -10.93 15.00
N PHE A 228 13.95 -10.98 14.88
CA PHE A 228 13.06 -10.45 15.90
C PHE A 228 13.19 -11.24 17.21
N PRO A 229 13.09 -10.56 18.37
CA PRO A 229 13.12 -11.22 19.66
C PRO A 229 11.99 -12.24 19.80
N ASN A 230 12.31 -13.46 20.22
CA ASN A 230 11.31 -14.48 20.54
C ASN A 230 10.72 -14.20 21.94
N LEU A 231 9.76 -13.27 22.01
CA LEU A 231 9.16 -12.79 23.25
C LEU A 231 8.25 -13.84 23.90
N ASN A 232 7.62 -14.68 23.08
CA ASN A 232 6.66 -15.69 23.55
C ASN A 232 7.30 -17.04 23.83
N ASN A 233 8.62 -17.18 23.62
CA ASN A 233 9.37 -18.43 23.81
C ASN A 233 8.73 -19.65 23.12
N ASN A 234 8.13 -19.43 21.95
CA ASN A 234 7.33 -20.39 21.19
C ASN A 234 8.13 -21.11 20.09
N ASN A 235 9.46 -20.87 19.98
CA ASN A 235 10.33 -21.30 18.91
C ASN A 235 9.92 -20.83 17.49
N LYS A 236 9.06 -19.84 17.39
CA LYS A 236 8.67 -19.21 16.15
C LYS A 236 9.50 -17.93 15.98
N ILE A 237 10.50 -17.99 15.14
CA ILE A 237 11.43 -16.89 14.92
C ILE A 237 11.11 -16.24 13.59
N THR A 238 10.94 -14.91 13.60
CA THR A 238 10.85 -14.08 12.39
C THR A 238 12.20 -13.50 12.08
N ILE A 239 12.63 -13.65 10.82
CA ILE A 239 13.88 -13.08 10.30
C ILE A 239 13.52 -12.04 9.24
N SER A 240 14.08 -10.85 9.36
CA SER A 240 13.95 -9.78 8.40
C SER A 240 15.18 -9.68 7.50
N TYR A 241 14.94 -9.49 6.21
CA TYR A 241 15.93 -9.17 5.19
C TYR A 241 15.51 -7.84 4.57
N LYS A 242 16.31 -6.78 4.77
CA LYS A 242 15.98 -5.43 4.29
C LYS A 242 17.04 -4.99 3.30
N TYR A 243 16.64 -4.88 2.04
CA TYR A 243 17.49 -4.44 0.94
C TYR A 243 17.29 -2.95 0.68
N SER A 244 18.41 -2.23 0.53
CA SER A 244 18.43 -0.78 0.31
C SER A 244 19.60 -0.38 -0.59
N ALA A 245 19.69 0.92 -0.91
CA ALA A 245 20.87 1.50 -1.56
C ALA A 245 21.04 2.96 -1.14
N PRO A 246 22.29 3.52 -1.13
CA PRO A 246 22.56 4.84 -0.54
C PRO A 246 21.85 6.03 -1.21
N ASN A 247 21.47 5.91 -2.48
CA ASN A 247 20.94 7.01 -3.28
C ASN A 247 19.46 6.87 -3.65
N THR A 248 18.73 5.99 -2.97
CA THR A 248 17.30 5.78 -3.18
C THR A 248 16.58 5.61 -1.85
N ASN A 249 15.31 6.02 -1.82
CA ASN A 249 14.40 5.73 -0.71
C ASN A 249 13.55 4.49 -0.98
N ASN A 250 13.76 3.81 -2.12
CA ASN A 250 13.04 2.57 -2.41
C ASN A 250 13.77 1.40 -1.75
N GLU A 251 13.02 0.52 -1.13
CA GLU A 251 13.55 -0.66 -0.44
C GLU A 251 12.76 -1.89 -0.83
N VAL A 252 13.37 -3.07 -0.64
CA VAL A 252 12.71 -4.36 -0.72
C VAL A 252 12.94 -5.08 0.62
N TRP A 253 11.84 -5.48 1.27
CA TRP A 253 11.88 -6.20 2.53
C TRP A 253 11.31 -7.60 2.34
N LEU A 254 11.92 -8.56 3.00
CA LEU A 254 11.37 -9.92 3.18
C LEU A 254 11.39 -10.26 4.66
N TYR A 255 10.23 -10.62 5.21
CA TYR A 255 10.16 -11.26 6.51
C TYR A 255 9.78 -12.71 6.35
N THR A 256 10.57 -13.62 6.93
CA THR A 256 10.23 -15.04 6.98
C THR A 256 9.94 -15.45 8.41
N HIS A 257 8.78 -16.03 8.65
CA HIS A 257 8.37 -16.52 9.98
C HIS A 257 8.17 -18.03 9.97
N LYS A 258 8.17 -18.67 11.16
CA LYS A 258 8.07 -20.13 11.27
C LYS A 258 6.62 -20.64 11.22
N SER A 259 5.65 -19.79 10.93
CA SER A 259 4.26 -20.18 10.76
C SER A 259 4.00 -20.78 9.37
N GLY A 260 2.77 -21.21 9.11
CA GLY A 260 2.28 -21.67 7.82
C GLY A 260 1.66 -20.56 6.99
N HIS A 261 0.61 -20.89 6.22
CA HIS A 261 -0.12 -19.96 5.35
C HIS A 261 -1.06 -19.05 6.17
N ASN A 262 -0.56 -17.94 6.66
CA ASN A 262 -1.32 -16.99 7.48
C ASN A 262 -0.80 -15.57 7.31
N TRP A 263 -1.44 -14.60 7.99
CA TRP A 263 -1.06 -13.17 7.97
C TRP A 263 0.33 -12.88 8.58
N GLY A 264 1.03 -13.90 9.09
CA GLY A 264 2.33 -13.75 9.72
C GLY A 264 2.27 -13.68 11.24
N ASP A 265 1.15 -14.09 11.83
CA ASP A 265 0.99 -14.13 13.28
C ASP A 265 1.73 -15.33 13.90
N ASP A 266 2.92 -15.09 14.38
CA ASP A 266 3.62 -15.97 15.32
C ASP A 266 3.66 -15.39 16.76
N GLY A 267 3.03 -14.23 16.94
CA GLY A 267 2.84 -13.57 18.23
C GLY A 267 4.03 -12.74 18.72
N ASP A 268 5.16 -12.75 18.02
CA ASP A 268 6.33 -11.95 18.37
C ASP A 268 6.45 -10.69 17.48
N VAL A 269 5.81 -10.69 16.31
CA VAL A 269 5.77 -9.59 15.35
C VAL A 269 4.32 -9.32 14.95
N VAL A 270 3.89 -8.08 15.04
CA VAL A 270 2.57 -7.61 14.59
C VAL A 270 2.73 -7.14 13.15
N ILE A 271 2.44 -8.01 12.20
CA ILE A 271 2.77 -7.79 10.78
C ILE A 271 2.06 -6.56 10.20
N GLU A 272 0.83 -6.27 10.59
CA GLU A 272 0.14 -5.06 10.13
C GLU A 272 0.85 -3.77 10.56
N ASN A 273 1.54 -3.75 11.70
CA ASN A 273 2.38 -2.62 12.11
C ASN A 273 3.63 -2.52 11.23
N GLU A 274 4.29 -3.63 10.94
CA GLU A 274 5.48 -3.66 10.06
C GLU A 274 5.11 -3.25 8.62
N ILE A 275 3.93 -3.67 8.13
CA ILE A 275 3.39 -3.22 6.84
C ILE A 275 3.20 -1.70 6.84
N TRP A 276 2.61 -1.15 7.89
CA TRP A 276 2.44 0.29 7.98
C TRP A 276 3.78 1.02 8.13
N ASP A 277 4.71 0.52 8.93
CA ASP A 277 6.05 1.12 9.08
C ASP A 277 6.79 1.17 7.73
N PHE A 278 6.68 0.10 6.94
CA PHE A 278 7.20 0.08 5.57
C PHE A 278 6.50 1.12 4.70
N PHE A 279 5.18 1.17 4.66
CA PHE A 279 4.43 2.14 3.87
C PHE A 279 4.73 3.57 4.27
N ASN A 280 4.77 3.85 5.57
CA ASN A 280 5.10 5.17 6.09
C ASN A 280 6.53 5.59 5.72
N LYS A 281 7.49 4.66 5.76
CA LYS A 281 8.87 4.90 5.31
C LYS A 281 8.95 5.21 3.82
N MET A 282 8.13 4.56 2.99
CA MET A 282 8.04 4.79 1.56
C MET A 282 7.20 6.01 1.18
N SER A 283 6.46 6.60 2.11
CA SER A 283 5.60 7.76 1.86
C SER A 283 6.38 8.96 1.34
N PHE A 284 5.77 9.68 0.40
CA PHE A 284 6.20 11.05 0.13
C PHE A 284 5.72 11.94 1.28
N ASN A 285 6.64 12.60 1.95
CA ASN A 285 6.29 13.63 2.92
C ASN A 285 5.62 14.79 2.21
N THR A 286 4.29 14.77 2.15
CA THR A 286 3.47 15.89 1.69
C THR A 286 3.36 16.97 2.77
N SER A 287 4.07 16.81 3.88
CA SER A 287 4.13 17.83 4.93
C SER A 287 4.64 19.13 4.38
N THR A 288 3.73 19.99 3.93
CA THR A 288 3.92 21.43 3.85
C THR A 288 4.05 22.08 5.24
N SER A 289 4.47 21.35 6.25
CA SER A 289 5.05 21.96 7.43
C SER A 289 6.49 22.35 7.12
N ILE A 290 6.65 23.36 6.28
CA ILE A 290 7.80 24.26 6.31
C ILE A 290 7.80 24.92 7.71
N LYS A 291 8.07 24.13 8.74
CA LYS A 291 8.45 24.60 10.06
C LYS A 291 9.55 23.68 10.54
N ASP A 292 10.73 24.25 10.62
CA ASP A 292 11.88 23.88 11.44
C ASP A 292 13.19 23.43 10.79
N ASN A 293 13.40 23.48 9.45
CA ASN A 293 14.76 23.38 8.93
C ASN A 293 15.36 24.70 8.38
N TYR A 294 14.70 25.83 8.54
CA TYR A 294 15.19 27.13 8.08
C TYR A 294 16.22 27.80 9.00
N LYS A 295 16.77 27.09 9.97
CA LYS A 295 17.72 27.76 10.89
C LYS A 295 19.06 28.13 10.25
N ASN A 296 19.38 27.66 9.03
CA ASN A 296 20.66 28.00 8.37
C ASN A 296 20.61 28.23 6.85
N SER A 297 19.43 28.21 6.20
CA SER A 297 19.35 28.49 4.77
C SER A 297 19.39 30.02 4.52
N ARG A 298 20.38 30.47 3.73
CA ARG A 298 20.53 31.87 3.34
C ARG A 298 19.94 32.09 1.95
N LEU A 299 19.05 33.07 1.82
CA LEU A 299 18.50 33.50 0.53
C LEU A 299 19.65 33.94 -0.40
N ILE A 300 19.75 33.35 -1.58
CA ILE A 300 20.75 33.71 -2.60
C ILE A 300 20.18 34.75 -3.54
N LYS A 301 18.96 34.54 -4.06
CA LYS A 301 18.32 35.41 -5.05
C LYS A 301 16.82 35.23 -5.10
N VAL A 302 16.13 36.26 -5.59
CA VAL A 302 14.72 36.22 -5.97
C VAL A 302 14.63 36.39 -7.48
N ILE A 303 13.81 35.55 -8.12
CA ILE A 303 13.60 35.59 -9.58
C ILE A 303 12.10 35.63 -9.91
N ASP A 304 11.76 36.21 -11.06
CA ASP A 304 10.41 36.15 -11.63
C ASP A 304 10.15 34.83 -12.38
N ILE A 305 8.96 34.67 -12.93
CA ILE A 305 8.54 33.49 -13.71
C ILE A 305 9.38 33.26 -14.99
N LEU A 306 10.14 34.26 -15.44
CA LEU A 306 11.05 34.19 -16.59
C LEU A 306 12.50 33.94 -16.17
N GLY A 307 12.76 33.71 -14.86
CA GLY A 307 14.09 33.44 -14.34
C GLY A 307 14.96 34.71 -14.15
N ARG A 308 14.42 35.91 -14.33
CA ARG A 308 15.16 37.19 -14.18
C ARG A 308 15.26 37.55 -12.70
N LYS A 309 16.43 38.01 -12.26
CA LYS A 309 16.61 38.49 -10.90
C LYS A 309 15.81 39.79 -10.69
N VAL A 310 14.97 39.80 -9.64
CA VAL A 310 14.09 40.94 -9.31
C VAL A 310 14.13 41.22 -7.81
N ASN A 311 13.72 42.40 -7.45
CA ASN A 311 13.40 42.74 -6.05
C ASN A 311 11.98 42.25 -5.73
N GLU A 312 11.66 42.12 -4.44
CA GLU A 312 10.32 41.74 -4.02
C GLU A 312 9.24 42.66 -4.61
N GLN A 313 8.22 42.06 -5.19
CA GLN A 313 7.07 42.75 -5.79
C GLN A 313 5.78 42.15 -5.24
N ARG A 314 4.79 43.00 -4.96
CA ARG A 314 3.47 42.56 -4.51
C ARG A 314 2.62 42.07 -5.66
N ASN A 315 1.70 41.14 -5.38
CA ASN A 315 0.74 40.57 -6.32
C ASN A 315 1.37 39.87 -7.55
N THR A 316 2.64 39.49 -7.44
CA THR A 316 3.38 38.79 -8.50
C THR A 316 4.02 37.52 -7.95
N PRO A 317 3.91 36.37 -8.65
CA PRO A 317 4.59 35.13 -8.24
C PRO A 317 6.11 35.28 -8.37
N LEU A 318 6.84 35.12 -7.26
CA LEU A 318 8.30 35.14 -7.22
C LEU A 318 8.86 33.84 -6.69
N PHE A 319 10.06 33.48 -7.13
CA PHE A 319 10.79 32.31 -6.66
C PHE A 319 12.01 32.75 -5.85
N TYR A 320 12.06 32.32 -4.59
CA TYR A 320 13.13 32.57 -3.63
C TYR A 320 14.06 31.36 -3.68
N ILE A 321 15.32 31.57 -4.04
CA ILE A 321 16.32 30.50 -4.18
C ILE A 321 17.32 30.61 -3.04
N TYR A 322 17.49 29.52 -2.29
CA TYR A 322 18.33 29.44 -1.11
C TYR A 322 19.65 28.66 -1.39
N ASN A 323 20.64 28.80 -0.50
CA ASN A 323 21.98 28.20 -0.65
C ASN A 323 22.02 26.67 -0.50
N ASP A 324 20.96 26.08 0.02
CA ASP A 324 20.79 24.63 0.14
C ASP A 324 20.09 24.00 -1.09
N GLY A 325 19.82 24.79 -2.14
CA GLY A 325 19.13 24.37 -3.35
C GLY A 325 17.59 24.46 -3.26
N THR A 326 17.05 24.83 -2.10
CA THR A 326 15.60 25.03 -1.93
C THR A 326 15.10 26.18 -2.78
N VAL A 327 13.93 26.00 -3.42
CA VAL A 327 13.22 27.01 -4.17
C VAL A 327 11.80 27.17 -3.59
N GLU A 328 11.48 28.37 -3.17
CA GLU A 328 10.18 28.69 -2.59
C GLU A 328 9.40 29.66 -3.49
N LYS A 329 8.16 29.33 -3.85
CA LYS A 329 7.26 30.23 -4.59
C LYS A 329 6.43 31.04 -3.61
N LYS A 330 6.52 32.38 -3.68
CA LYS A 330 5.73 33.32 -2.87
C LYS A 330 4.94 34.28 -3.73
N ILE A 331 3.75 34.63 -3.27
CA ILE A 331 2.97 35.81 -3.72
C ILE A 331 2.70 36.66 -2.48
N ILE A 332 3.26 37.86 -2.46
CA ILE A 332 3.01 38.80 -1.38
C ILE A 332 1.72 39.53 -1.74
N ILE A 333 0.67 39.33 -0.97
CA ILE A 333 -0.64 39.99 -1.13
C ILE A 333 -0.72 41.16 -0.13
N GLU A 334 -1.44 42.23 -0.47
CA GLU A 334 -1.65 43.37 0.45
C GLU A 334 -2.44 43.00 1.68
#